data_3e94bdbf8951df9deeccfa31b462843e
#
_entry.id   3e94bdbf8951df9deeccfa31b462843e
#
_cell.length_a   1.000
_cell.length_b   1.000
_cell.length_c   1.000
_cell.angle_alpha   90.00
_cell.angle_beta   90.00
_cell.angle_gamma   90.00
#
_symmetry.space_group_name_H-M   'P 1'
#
loop_
_entity.id
_entity.type
_entity.pdbx_description
1 polymer ?
#
loop_
_entity_poly.entity_id
_entity_poly.type
_entity_poly.pdbx_seq_one_letter_code
_entity_poly.pdbx_strand_id
1 'polypeptide(L)'
;MTTSKLHGISENLSNVTVATQASIYFDGKCISHGVTFPDGTKKSVGVILPSTLTFNTGAPEIMECTAGACEYKLAGSDAWVTSSPGEKFSIPGNSKFDIKVAESYHYICHFG
;
A
#
# COMPACT_ATOMS: atom_id res chain seq x y z
N MET A 1 -8.17 23.46 -0.66
CA MET A 1 -7.31 22.95 -0.74
C MET A 1 -7.07 22.03 0.26
N THR A 2 -6.38 21.32 0.20
CA THR A 2 -6.30 20.23 1.06
C THR A 2 -5.22 20.39 2.08
N THR A 3 -5.50 19.96 3.29
CA THR A 3 -4.56 20.02 4.36
C THR A 3 -3.70 18.77 4.43
N SER A 4 -4.02 17.75 3.66
CA SER A 4 -3.29 16.49 3.77
C SER A 4 -1.81 16.64 3.48
N LYS A 5 -1.44 17.56 2.62
CA LYS A 5 -0.03 17.82 2.34
C LYS A 5 0.72 18.30 3.55
N LEU A 6 0.04 18.99 4.44
CA LEU A 6 0.65 19.54 5.64
C LEU A 6 0.97 18.46 6.65
N HIS A 7 0.39 17.29 6.48
CA HIS A 7 0.57 16.17 7.41
C HIS A 7 1.47 15.09 6.83
N GLY A 8 2.19 15.38 5.74
CA GLY A 8 3.12 14.43 5.17
C GLY A 8 2.49 13.33 4.35
N ILE A 9 1.19 13.43 4.05
CA ILE A 9 0.52 12.45 3.21
C ILE A 9 0.91 12.70 1.76
N SER A 10 1.36 11.63 1.07
CA SER A 10 1.74 11.72 -0.33
C SER A 10 0.51 11.67 -1.19
N GLU A 11 0.00 12.84 -1.59
CA GLU A 11 -1.19 12.91 -2.45
C GLU A 11 -0.86 12.70 -3.92
N ASN A 12 0.35 13.06 -4.32
CA ASN A 12 0.77 12.99 -5.71
C ASN A 12 2.21 12.51 -5.78
N LEU A 13 2.49 11.76 -6.82
CA LEU A 13 3.86 11.43 -7.19
C LEU A 13 4.17 12.16 -8.49
N SER A 14 5.26 12.92 -8.49
CA SER A 14 5.63 13.75 -9.65
C SER A 14 6.79 13.13 -10.40
N ASN A 15 6.85 13.41 -11.71
CA ASN A 15 7.95 12.98 -12.57
C ASN A 15 8.15 11.47 -12.58
N VAL A 16 7.06 10.74 -12.61
CA VAL A 16 7.11 9.27 -12.62
C VAL A 16 6.59 8.72 -13.94
N THR A 17 7.06 7.54 -14.28
CA THR A 17 6.50 6.75 -15.37
C THR A 17 5.53 5.76 -14.76
N VAL A 18 4.33 5.69 -15.32
CA VAL A 18 3.27 4.81 -14.81
C VAL A 18 3.05 3.66 -15.77
N ALA A 19 3.07 2.43 -15.26
CA ALA A 19 2.64 1.28 -16.02
C ALA A 19 1.12 1.37 -16.15
N THR A 20 0.62 1.53 -17.36
CA THR A 20 -0.81 1.77 -17.57
C THR A 20 -1.65 0.52 -17.36
N GLN A 21 -1.06 -0.66 -17.55
CA GLN A 21 -1.77 -1.88 -17.26
C GLN A 21 -1.72 -2.16 -15.77
N ALA A 22 -2.88 -2.30 -15.17
CA ALA A 22 -2.97 -2.58 -13.74
C ALA A 22 -2.64 -4.05 -13.46
N SER A 23 -2.08 -4.29 -12.28
CA SER A 23 -2.01 -5.62 -11.70
C SER A 23 -3.26 -5.82 -10.87
N ILE A 24 -3.95 -6.93 -11.08
CA ILE A 24 -5.22 -7.20 -10.43
C ILE A 24 -5.10 -8.50 -9.64
N TYR A 25 -5.40 -8.42 -8.36
CA TYR A 25 -5.27 -9.54 -7.43
C TYR A 25 -6.59 -9.82 -6.73
N PHE A 26 -6.77 -11.05 -6.28
CA PHE A 26 -7.91 -11.44 -5.43
C PHE A 26 -9.25 -11.08 -6.09
N ASP A 27 -9.41 -11.46 -7.36
CA ASP A 27 -10.66 -11.24 -8.11
C ASP A 27 -11.09 -9.77 -8.10
N GLY A 28 -10.12 -8.85 -8.23
CA GLY A 28 -10.42 -7.42 -8.31
C GLY A 28 -10.46 -6.70 -6.98
N LYS A 29 -10.16 -7.38 -5.88
CA LYS A 29 -10.16 -6.71 -4.56
C LYS A 29 -8.94 -5.85 -4.34
N CYS A 30 -7.85 -6.09 -5.08
CA CYS A 30 -6.65 -5.27 -5.02
C CYS A 30 -6.21 -4.94 -6.44
N ILE A 31 -6.06 -3.65 -6.72
CA ILE A 31 -5.67 -3.17 -8.05
C ILE A 31 -4.52 -2.20 -7.86
N SER A 32 -3.41 -2.41 -8.58
CA SER A 32 -2.25 -1.52 -8.46
C SER A 32 -1.62 -1.23 -9.80
N HIS A 33 -0.92 -0.10 -9.87
CA HIS A 33 -0.11 0.28 -11.03
C HIS A 33 1.32 0.51 -10.55
N GLY A 34 2.27 -0.02 -11.30
CA GLY A 34 3.68 0.23 -11.02
C GLY A 34 4.06 1.64 -11.44
N VAL A 35 4.91 2.29 -10.65
CA VAL A 35 5.47 3.59 -10.99
C VAL A 35 6.99 3.51 -10.88
N THR A 36 7.67 4.22 -11.78
CA THR A 36 9.13 4.26 -11.80
C THR A 36 9.58 5.71 -11.75
N PHE A 37 10.49 5.99 -10.84
CA PHE A 37 11.06 7.34 -10.67
C PHE A 37 12.25 7.51 -11.60
N PRO A 38 12.68 8.77 -11.85
CA PRO A 38 13.82 9.02 -12.76
C PRO A 38 15.11 8.32 -12.35
N ASP A 39 15.30 8.06 -11.06
CA ASP A 39 16.50 7.36 -10.57
C ASP A 39 16.40 5.85 -10.68
N GLY A 40 15.32 5.33 -11.25
CA GLY A 40 15.10 3.90 -11.38
C GLY A 40 14.38 3.26 -10.21
N THR A 41 14.08 4.01 -9.16
CA THR A 41 13.35 3.48 -8.01
C THR A 41 11.94 3.11 -8.43
N LYS A 42 11.48 1.95 -7.98
CA LYS A 42 10.14 1.46 -8.31
C LYS A 42 9.27 1.39 -7.07
N LYS A 43 8.02 1.78 -7.25
CA LYS A 43 6.99 1.68 -6.23
C LYS A 43 5.71 1.24 -6.93
N SER A 44 4.65 0.99 -6.16
CA SER A 44 3.34 0.80 -6.75
C SER A 44 2.33 1.64 -6.00
N VAL A 45 1.28 2.05 -6.71
CA VAL A 45 0.14 2.75 -6.12
C VAL A 45 -1.08 1.91 -6.37
N GLY A 46 -1.94 1.81 -5.39
CA GLY A 46 -3.07 0.93 -5.54
C GLY A 46 -4.19 1.20 -4.56
N VAL A 47 -5.22 0.37 -4.70
CA VAL A 47 -6.39 0.40 -3.83
C VAL A 47 -6.77 -1.03 -3.48
N ILE A 48 -7.15 -1.22 -2.21
CA ILE A 48 -7.73 -2.46 -1.75
C ILE A 48 -9.18 -2.15 -1.38
N LEU A 49 -10.09 -2.89 -2.00
CA LEU A 49 -11.53 -2.76 -1.76
C LEU A 49 -11.92 -3.58 -0.53
N PRO A 50 -13.15 -3.39 -0.01
CA PRO A 50 -13.59 -4.09 1.21
C PRO A 50 -13.34 -5.60 1.12
N SER A 51 -12.52 -6.11 2.05
CA SER A 51 -12.10 -7.50 2.01
C SER A 51 -11.15 -7.79 3.17
N THR A 52 -10.84 -9.07 3.35
CA THR A 52 -9.74 -9.52 4.21
C THR A 52 -8.85 -10.39 3.35
N LEU A 53 -7.60 -9.98 3.21
CA LEU A 53 -6.66 -10.61 2.27
C LEU A 53 -5.36 -10.96 2.99
N THR A 54 -4.64 -11.95 2.43
CA THR A 54 -3.29 -12.29 2.88
C THR A 54 -2.34 -12.09 1.73
N PHE A 55 -1.31 -11.28 1.97
CA PHE A 55 -0.26 -11.00 0.99
C PHE A 55 1.03 -11.67 1.42
N ASN A 56 1.81 -12.12 0.43
CA ASN A 56 3.14 -12.66 0.64
C ASN A 56 4.17 -11.65 0.13
N THR A 57 5.31 -11.57 0.80
CA THR A 57 6.40 -10.69 0.37
C THR A 57 7.59 -11.50 -0.12
N GLY A 58 8.26 -11.00 -1.15
CA GLY A 58 9.59 -11.46 -1.52
C GLY A 58 10.60 -10.51 -0.92
N ALA A 59 10.72 -9.29 -1.47
CA ALA A 59 11.51 -8.23 -0.87
C ALA A 59 10.74 -7.60 0.29
N PRO A 60 11.43 -6.93 1.22
CA PRO A 60 10.75 -6.14 2.24
C PRO A 60 9.90 -5.05 1.61
N GLU A 61 8.80 -4.68 2.26
CA GLU A 61 7.89 -3.66 1.77
C GLU A 61 7.54 -2.68 2.87
N ILE A 62 7.21 -1.45 2.46
CA ILE A 62 6.64 -0.46 3.37
C ILE A 62 5.33 -0.01 2.73
N MET A 63 4.23 -0.17 3.45
CA MET A 63 2.91 0.24 3.00
C MET A 63 2.58 1.59 3.62
N GLU A 64 2.33 2.58 2.76
CA GLU A 64 1.97 3.92 3.19
C GLU A 64 0.50 4.16 2.86
N CYS A 65 -0.30 4.51 3.85
CA CYS A 65 -1.71 4.82 3.64
C CYS A 65 -1.86 6.25 3.14
N THR A 66 -2.51 6.42 1.99
CA THR A 66 -2.76 7.76 1.44
C THR A 66 -4.20 8.20 1.64
N ALA A 67 -5.14 7.26 1.70
CA ALA A 67 -6.55 7.55 1.94
C ALA A 67 -7.24 6.31 2.45
N GLY A 68 -8.34 6.49 3.15
CA GLY A 68 -9.06 5.38 3.76
C GLY A 68 -8.33 4.86 4.99
N ALA A 69 -8.45 3.58 5.26
CA ALA A 69 -7.76 2.94 6.38
C ALA A 69 -7.81 1.44 6.23
N CYS A 70 -6.94 0.77 6.93
CA CYS A 70 -6.98 -0.68 7.04
C CYS A 70 -6.56 -1.10 8.45
N GLU A 71 -6.79 -2.39 8.72
CA GLU A 71 -6.14 -3.05 9.85
C GLU A 71 -5.20 -4.10 9.26
N TYR A 72 -4.04 -4.28 9.85
CA TYR A 72 -3.10 -5.28 9.38
C TYR A 72 -2.57 -6.10 10.54
N LYS A 73 -2.11 -7.30 10.23
CA LYS A 73 -1.54 -8.21 11.19
C LYS A 73 -0.36 -8.92 10.54
N LEU A 74 0.82 -8.72 11.10
CA LEU A 74 2.04 -9.32 10.57
C LEU A 74 2.14 -10.79 10.99
N ALA A 75 2.90 -11.57 10.22
CA ALA A 75 3.14 -12.96 10.56
C ALA A 75 3.75 -13.07 11.95
N GLY A 76 3.23 -14.00 12.75
CA GLY A 76 3.70 -14.20 14.11
C GLY A 76 3.07 -13.25 15.13
N SER A 77 2.23 -12.32 14.69
CA SER A 77 1.53 -11.41 15.60
C SER A 77 0.07 -11.82 15.70
N ASP A 78 -0.51 -11.64 16.89
CA ASP A 78 -1.93 -11.91 17.10
C ASP A 78 -2.75 -10.63 17.14
N ALA A 79 -2.12 -9.48 17.00
CA ALA A 79 -2.79 -8.20 17.14
C ALA A 79 -3.01 -7.54 15.79
N TRP A 80 -4.23 -7.03 15.58
CA TRP A 80 -4.54 -6.17 14.46
C TRP A 80 -4.18 -4.74 14.80
N VAL A 81 -3.52 -4.06 13.86
CA VAL A 81 -3.07 -2.68 14.03
C VAL A 81 -3.72 -1.84 12.95
N THR A 82 -4.24 -0.67 13.32
CA THR A 82 -4.87 0.24 12.36
C THR A 82 -3.82 1.09 11.68
N SER A 83 -3.95 1.23 10.35
CA SER A 83 -3.14 2.16 9.57
C SER A 83 -4.07 3.18 8.93
N SER A 84 -3.87 4.45 9.27
CA SER A 84 -4.68 5.57 8.81
C SER A 84 -3.87 6.46 7.88
N PRO A 85 -4.51 7.42 7.16
CA PRO A 85 -3.78 8.27 6.23
C PRO A 85 -2.54 8.93 6.85
N GLY A 86 -1.42 8.83 6.16
CA GLY A 86 -0.15 9.35 6.61
C GLY A 86 0.69 8.37 7.40
N GLU A 87 0.12 7.23 7.79
CA GLU A 87 0.85 6.21 8.53
C GLU A 87 1.45 5.17 7.60
N LYS A 88 2.52 4.55 8.07
CA LYS A 88 3.25 3.52 7.31
C LYS A 88 3.46 2.31 8.20
N PHE A 89 3.57 1.15 7.57
CA PHE A 89 4.05 -0.04 8.29
C PHE A 89 4.98 -0.84 7.41
N SER A 90 5.94 -1.51 8.05
CA SER A 90 6.97 -2.28 7.37
C SER A 90 6.67 -3.76 7.47
N ILE A 91 6.89 -4.47 6.37
CA ILE A 91 6.73 -5.92 6.31
C ILE A 91 8.08 -6.52 5.94
N PRO A 92 8.58 -7.50 6.70
CA PRO A 92 9.84 -8.17 6.36
C PRO A 92 9.77 -8.88 5.02
N GLY A 93 10.92 -9.10 4.41
CA GLY A 93 11.00 -9.93 3.22
C GLY A 93 10.71 -11.39 3.55
N ASN A 94 10.33 -12.15 2.53
CA ASN A 94 10.02 -13.58 2.63
C ASN A 94 9.05 -13.88 3.77
N SER A 95 8.01 -13.05 3.89
CA SER A 95 7.03 -13.14 4.97
C SER A 95 5.63 -13.02 4.40
N LYS A 96 4.66 -12.80 5.28
CA LYS A 96 3.27 -12.55 4.88
C LYS A 96 2.60 -11.66 5.90
N PHE A 97 1.50 -11.05 5.49
CA PHE A 97 0.68 -10.26 6.41
C PHE A 97 -0.77 -10.32 5.97
N ASP A 98 -1.67 -10.18 6.94
CA ASP A 98 -3.09 -10.09 6.68
C ASP A 98 -3.49 -8.63 6.69
N ILE A 99 -4.44 -8.26 5.83
CA ILE A 99 -4.97 -6.92 5.79
C ILE A 99 -6.49 -6.99 5.72
N LYS A 100 -7.14 -6.14 6.48
CA LYS A 100 -8.60 -6.09 6.56
C LYS A 100 -9.02 -4.67 6.22
N VAL A 101 -9.90 -4.54 5.23
CA VAL A 101 -10.37 -3.25 4.72
C VAL A 101 -11.88 -3.20 4.84
N ALA A 102 -12.39 -2.18 5.53
CA ALA A 102 -13.84 -2.02 5.71
C ALA A 102 -14.49 -1.26 4.56
N GLU A 103 -13.84 -0.20 4.07
CA GLU A 103 -14.38 0.60 2.96
C GLU A 103 -13.44 0.60 1.76
N SER A 104 -12.31 1.24 1.91
CA SER A 104 -11.25 1.21 0.91
C SER A 104 -9.95 1.61 1.58
N TYR A 105 -8.84 1.17 0.99
CA TYR A 105 -7.52 1.50 1.49
C TYR A 105 -6.67 1.84 0.28
N HIS A 106 -6.25 3.11 0.20
CA HIS A 106 -5.39 3.59 -0.89
C HIS A 106 -3.98 3.68 -0.37
N TYR A 107 -3.02 3.20 -1.16
CA TYR A 107 -1.67 3.04 -0.64
C TYR A 107 -0.60 3.29 -1.68
N ILE A 108 0.60 3.59 -1.16
CA ILE A 108 1.84 3.51 -1.92
C ILE A 108 2.63 2.36 -1.29
N CYS A 109 3.07 1.41 -2.12
CA CYS A 109 3.94 0.35 -1.65
C CYS A 109 5.36 0.68 -2.06
N HIS A 110 6.24 0.79 -1.06
CA HIS A 110 7.66 1.05 -1.27
C HIS A 110 8.38 -0.29 -1.18
N PHE A 111 9.17 -0.61 -2.20
CA PHE A 111 9.90 -1.88 -2.26
C PHE A 111 11.34 -1.68 -1.82
N GLY A 112 11.90 -2.72 -1.29
CA GLY A 112 13.28 -2.74 -0.93
C GLY A 112 13.60 -2.44 0.46
#